data_602f82e1c17a9970c6cd63cce2ac4a5f
#
_entry.id   602f82e1c17a9970c6cd63cce2ac4a5f
#
_cell.length_a   1.000
_cell.length_b   1.000
_cell.length_c   1.000
_cell.angle_alpha   90.00
_cell.angle_beta   90.00
_cell.angle_gamma   90.00
#
_symmetry.space_group_name_H-M   'P 1'
#
loop_
_entity.id
_entity.type
_entity.pdbx_description
1 polymer ?
#
loop_
_entity_poly.entity_id
_entity_poly.type
_entity_poly.pdbx_seq_one_letter_code
_entity_poly.pdbx_strand_id
1 'polypeptide(L)'
;MNHLETFLSWSIFAFQVTLCAFLYARKAQRILPFFTAYAIVILVNMIWLWFVYKVFGFLSVTAYFCYWISILVNAGMRSLAIAELCRFKLGAYRGIWGLIWRGLAGLSALFLLHAAFDTWGQPNRFAIYSLTLDRDLEIASVAILAVLLLIHNYYGLSLEPLQRTIAAGICFIAATDAIGYTILQHLYTGFLFPIFSGNHSSLWRDLLPYSVRINDLWSTVHVSCFMFTIGIWCYALRKPIPARVEAPELLPSDVYRELSPAINMRLATFNDRLVELLKP
;
A
#
# COMPACT_ATOMS: atom_id res chain seq x y z
N MET A 1 1.98 28.62 -2.48
CA MET A 1 0.96 27.55 -2.32
C MET A 1 -0.37 28.11 -2.77
N ASN A 2 -1.00 27.45 -3.74
CA ASN A 2 -2.32 27.84 -4.22
C ASN A 2 -3.37 27.55 -3.14
N HIS A 3 -4.42 28.38 -3.04
CA HIS A 3 -5.51 28.17 -2.06
C HIS A 3 -6.09 26.75 -2.12
N LEU A 4 -6.11 26.14 -3.31
CA LEU A 4 -6.57 24.76 -3.53
C LEU A 4 -5.67 23.74 -2.84
N GLU A 5 -4.34 23.86 -2.97
CA GLU A 5 -3.38 22.94 -2.34
C GLU A 5 -3.47 23.00 -0.82
N THR A 6 -3.60 24.21 -0.26
CA THR A 6 -3.78 24.39 1.18
C THR A 6 -5.09 23.73 1.65
N PHE A 7 -6.18 23.94 0.91
CA PHE A 7 -7.47 23.33 1.23
C PHE A 7 -7.40 21.79 1.17
N LEU A 8 -6.81 21.24 0.11
CA LEU A 8 -6.64 19.80 -0.04
C LEU A 8 -5.78 19.21 1.09
N SER A 9 -4.69 19.86 1.46
CA SER A 9 -3.80 19.42 2.54
C SER A 9 -4.49 19.37 3.89
N TRP A 10 -5.30 20.39 4.24
CA TRP A 10 -6.08 20.39 5.48
C TRP A 10 -7.23 19.39 5.45
N SER A 11 -7.85 19.21 4.29
CA SER A 11 -8.93 18.23 4.12
C SER A 11 -8.44 16.80 4.34
N ILE A 12 -7.31 16.42 3.71
CA ILE A 12 -6.74 15.07 3.89
C ILE A 12 -6.34 14.83 5.34
N PHE A 13 -5.78 15.83 6.01
CA PHE A 13 -5.44 15.75 7.43
C PHE A 13 -6.68 15.50 8.30
N ALA A 14 -7.77 16.26 8.07
CA ALA A 14 -9.03 16.10 8.79
C ALA A 14 -9.64 14.71 8.54
N PHE A 15 -9.63 14.22 7.31
CA PHE A 15 -10.09 12.87 6.98
C PHE A 15 -9.24 11.79 7.66
N GLN A 16 -7.92 11.96 7.70
CA GLN A 16 -7.02 11.00 8.36
C GLN A 16 -7.23 10.96 9.86
N VAL A 17 -7.41 12.12 10.52
CA VAL A 17 -7.76 12.19 11.95
C VAL A 17 -9.10 11.49 12.21
N THR A 18 -10.09 11.73 11.35
CA THR A 18 -11.42 11.10 11.44
C THR A 18 -11.32 9.59 11.31
N LEU A 19 -10.53 9.08 10.36
CA LEU A 19 -10.28 7.65 10.19
C LEU A 19 -9.66 7.05 11.46
N CYS A 20 -8.61 7.66 12.00
CA CYS A 20 -7.96 7.18 13.23
C CYS A 20 -8.93 7.18 14.42
N ALA A 21 -9.77 8.23 14.55
CA ALA A 21 -10.80 8.30 15.58
C ALA A 21 -11.84 7.17 15.46
N PHE A 22 -12.31 6.88 14.23
CA PHE A 22 -13.23 5.76 14.00
C PHE A 22 -12.58 4.40 14.30
N LEU A 23 -11.32 4.18 13.86
CA LEU A 23 -10.59 2.94 14.15
C LEU A 23 -10.44 2.73 15.66
N TYR A 24 -10.14 3.78 16.40
CA TYR A 24 -10.03 3.72 17.86
C TYR A 24 -11.39 3.47 18.52
N ALA A 25 -12.42 4.25 18.18
CA ALA A 25 -13.77 4.15 18.75
C ALA A 25 -14.39 2.76 18.49
N ARG A 26 -14.11 2.18 17.34
CA ARG A 26 -14.62 0.84 16.95
C ARG A 26 -13.74 -0.30 17.43
N LYS A 27 -12.66 -0.01 18.17
CA LYS A 27 -11.68 -1.00 18.65
C LYS A 27 -11.10 -1.85 17.50
N ALA A 28 -10.98 -1.27 16.31
CA ALA A 28 -10.48 -1.93 15.13
C ALA A 28 -9.05 -2.48 15.32
N GLN A 29 -8.25 -1.87 16.20
CA GLN A 29 -6.91 -2.33 16.57
C GLN A 29 -6.88 -3.76 17.15
N ARG A 30 -8.02 -4.28 17.63
CA ARG A 30 -8.10 -5.67 18.11
C ARG A 30 -8.27 -6.68 17.00
N ILE A 31 -8.82 -6.24 15.86
CA ILE A 31 -9.16 -7.11 14.72
C ILE A 31 -8.17 -6.90 13.58
N LEU A 32 -7.81 -5.65 13.31
CA LEU A 32 -6.91 -5.23 12.23
C LEU A 32 -5.79 -4.33 12.80
N PRO A 33 -4.87 -4.87 13.64
CA PRO A 33 -3.82 -4.10 14.29
C PRO A 33 -2.86 -3.44 13.29
N PHE A 34 -2.43 -4.12 12.23
CA PHE A 34 -1.50 -3.55 11.27
C PHE A 34 -2.14 -2.50 10.36
N PHE A 35 -3.39 -2.68 9.94
CA PHE A 35 -4.12 -1.63 9.23
C PHE A 35 -4.31 -0.38 10.11
N THR A 36 -4.65 -0.58 11.39
CA THR A 36 -4.77 0.53 12.33
C THR A 36 -3.44 1.24 12.54
N ALA A 37 -2.35 0.48 12.69
CA ALA A 37 -0.99 1.04 12.79
C ALA A 37 -0.60 1.79 11.51
N TYR A 38 -0.91 1.27 10.34
CA TYR A 38 -0.70 1.96 9.05
C TYR A 38 -1.41 3.32 9.01
N ALA A 39 -2.68 3.38 9.39
CA ALA A 39 -3.44 4.63 9.43
C ALA A 39 -2.84 5.65 10.42
N ILE A 40 -2.39 5.19 11.59
CA ILE A 40 -1.74 6.04 12.60
C ILE A 40 -0.38 6.54 12.09
N VAL A 41 0.41 5.68 11.47
CA VAL A 41 1.73 6.04 10.92
C VAL A 41 1.60 7.11 9.84
N ILE A 42 0.62 7.01 8.95
CA ILE A 42 0.35 8.08 7.97
C ILE A 42 0.08 9.41 8.68
N LEU A 43 -0.80 9.42 9.68
CA LEU A 43 -1.11 10.64 10.44
C LEU A 43 0.13 11.22 11.12
N VAL A 44 0.92 10.38 11.77
CA VAL A 44 2.17 10.80 12.43
C VAL A 44 3.17 11.35 11.42
N ASN A 45 3.33 10.70 10.25
CA ASN A 45 4.20 11.15 9.18
C ASN A 45 3.77 12.51 8.61
N MET A 46 2.46 12.75 8.46
CA MET A 46 1.94 14.06 8.03
C MET A 46 2.33 15.18 9.02
N ILE A 47 2.14 14.94 10.31
CA ILE A 47 2.50 15.90 11.37
C ILE A 47 4.02 16.10 11.41
N TRP A 48 4.78 15.00 11.35
CA TRP A 48 6.23 14.99 11.37
C TRP A 48 6.84 15.78 10.20
N LEU A 49 6.39 15.51 8.97
CA LEU A 49 6.89 16.23 7.79
C LEU A 49 6.52 17.71 7.82
N TRP A 50 5.30 18.05 8.27
CA TRP A 50 4.92 19.45 8.46
C TRP A 50 5.86 20.16 9.44
N PHE A 51 6.19 19.52 10.58
CA PHE A 51 7.14 20.06 11.55
C PHE A 51 8.55 20.22 10.94
N VAL A 52 9.05 19.19 10.27
CA VAL A 52 10.39 19.20 9.65
C VAL A 52 10.50 20.33 8.61
N TYR A 53 9.50 20.48 7.76
CA TYR A 53 9.50 21.56 6.73
C TYR A 53 9.44 22.95 7.38
N LYS A 54 8.74 23.09 8.49
CA LYS A 54 8.65 24.36 9.21
C LYS A 54 9.93 24.76 9.91
N VAL A 55 10.66 23.78 10.49
CA VAL A 55 11.88 24.02 11.27
C VAL A 55 13.12 24.10 10.38
N PHE A 56 13.28 23.19 9.46
CA PHE A 56 14.50 23.07 8.64
C PHE A 56 14.35 23.65 7.24
N GLY A 57 13.14 23.98 6.81
CA GLY A 57 12.84 24.41 5.44
C GLY A 57 12.73 23.25 4.45
N PHE A 58 11.96 23.48 3.39
CA PHE A 58 11.63 22.45 2.38
C PHE A 58 12.86 21.94 1.61
N LEU A 59 13.84 22.82 1.34
CA LEU A 59 15.03 22.48 0.56
C LEU A 59 16.22 21.97 1.40
N SER A 60 16.01 21.69 2.68
CA SER A 60 17.06 21.19 3.56
C SER A 60 17.36 19.72 3.32
N VAL A 61 18.62 19.33 3.54
CA VAL A 61 19.05 17.92 3.50
C VAL A 61 18.26 17.06 4.51
N THR A 62 17.97 17.63 5.68
CA THR A 62 17.17 16.96 6.71
C THR A 62 15.74 16.69 6.21
N ALA A 63 15.09 17.68 5.59
CA ALA A 63 13.76 17.49 5.01
C ALA A 63 13.74 16.44 3.91
N TYR A 64 14.77 16.42 3.07
CA TYR A 64 14.96 15.40 2.03
C TYR A 64 15.00 13.98 2.61
N PHE A 65 15.86 13.71 3.60
CA PHE A 65 15.94 12.38 4.18
C PHE A 65 14.68 11.99 4.96
N CYS A 66 14.08 12.91 5.72
CA CYS A 66 12.85 12.66 6.45
C CYS A 66 11.70 12.30 5.50
N TYR A 67 11.58 12.97 4.36
CA TYR A 67 10.57 12.67 3.36
C TYR A 67 10.72 11.24 2.80
N TRP A 68 11.91 10.86 2.33
CA TRP A 68 12.13 9.55 1.75
C TRP A 68 12.02 8.41 2.77
N ILE A 69 12.48 8.62 4.00
CA ILE A 69 12.29 7.67 5.11
C ILE A 69 10.78 7.49 5.39
N SER A 70 10.01 8.58 5.39
CA SER A 70 8.56 8.50 5.60
C SER A 70 7.85 7.67 4.52
N ILE A 71 8.28 7.79 3.25
CA ILE A 71 7.76 6.94 2.16
C ILE A 71 8.05 5.47 2.44
N LEU A 72 9.30 5.11 2.78
CA LEU A 72 9.68 3.73 3.06
C LEU A 72 8.92 3.15 4.26
N VAL A 73 8.74 3.94 5.32
CA VAL A 73 7.96 3.52 6.49
C VAL A 73 6.50 3.27 6.13
N ASN A 74 5.89 4.17 5.34
CA ASN A 74 4.51 4.00 4.87
C ASN A 74 4.36 2.74 4.00
N ALA A 75 5.29 2.51 3.06
CA ALA A 75 5.31 1.32 2.22
C ALA A 75 5.41 0.02 3.04
N GLY A 76 6.30 0.00 4.04
CA GLY A 76 6.45 -1.12 4.96
C GLY A 76 5.17 -1.39 5.77
N MET A 77 4.57 -0.35 6.33
CA MET A 77 3.33 -0.49 7.12
C MET A 77 2.15 -0.93 6.27
N ARG A 78 2.04 -0.44 5.03
CA ARG A 78 1.04 -0.90 4.06
C ARG A 78 1.23 -2.38 3.71
N SER A 79 2.45 -2.81 3.47
CA SER A 79 2.78 -4.22 3.22
C SER A 79 2.36 -5.12 4.38
N LEU A 80 2.56 -4.69 5.63
CA LEU A 80 2.10 -5.39 6.82
C LEU A 80 0.56 -5.44 6.91
N ALA A 81 -0.12 -4.35 6.56
CA ALA A 81 -1.60 -4.32 6.51
C ALA A 81 -2.15 -5.29 5.45
N ILE A 82 -1.49 -5.40 4.29
CA ILE A 82 -1.85 -6.38 3.24
C ILE A 82 -1.61 -7.81 3.74
N ALA A 83 -0.47 -8.08 4.36
CA ALA A 83 -0.17 -9.39 4.95
C ALA A 83 -1.21 -9.77 6.02
N GLU A 84 -1.69 -8.82 6.82
CA GLU A 84 -2.78 -9.02 7.78
C GLU A 84 -4.08 -9.43 7.10
N LEU A 85 -4.49 -8.74 6.03
CA LEU A 85 -5.68 -9.09 5.26
C LEU A 85 -5.59 -10.50 4.66
N CYS A 86 -4.43 -10.86 4.13
CA CYS A 86 -4.16 -12.22 3.65
C CYS A 86 -4.23 -13.25 4.78
N ARG A 87 -3.59 -12.97 5.93
CA ARG A 87 -3.58 -13.85 7.10
C ARG A 87 -4.98 -14.08 7.64
N PHE A 88 -5.83 -13.08 7.63
CA PHE A 88 -7.18 -13.19 8.20
C PHE A 88 -8.00 -14.31 7.54
N LYS A 89 -7.79 -14.56 6.26
CA LYS A 89 -8.51 -15.61 5.50
C LYS A 89 -7.71 -16.89 5.31
N LEU A 90 -6.43 -16.74 5.03
CA LEU A 90 -5.57 -17.88 4.68
C LEU A 90 -4.85 -18.44 5.91
N GLY A 91 -4.92 -17.76 7.04
CA GLY A 91 -4.27 -18.19 8.29
C GLY A 91 -4.85 -19.44 8.93
N ALA A 92 -6.09 -19.81 8.57
CA ALA A 92 -6.69 -21.09 8.97
C ALA A 92 -5.92 -22.30 8.37
N TYR A 93 -5.28 -22.08 7.20
CA TYR A 93 -4.49 -23.10 6.49
C TYR A 93 -3.00 -22.89 6.77
N ARG A 94 -2.47 -23.53 7.79
CA ARG A 94 -1.08 -23.34 8.25
C ARG A 94 -0.03 -23.52 7.14
N GLY A 95 -0.20 -24.54 6.29
CA GLY A 95 0.71 -24.81 5.17
C GLY A 95 0.65 -23.71 4.09
N ILE A 96 -0.56 -23.32 3.68
CA ILE A 96 -0.78 -22.28 2.68
C ILE A 96 -0.28 -20.94 3.21
N TRP A 97 -0.57 -20.61 4.47
CA TRP A 97 -0.08 -19.39 5.09
C TRP A 97 1.45 -19.36 5.19
N GLY A 98 2.07 -20.50 5.58
CA GLY A 98 3.53 -20.61 5.63
C GLY A 98 4.19 -20.38 4.27
N LEU A 99 3.59 -20.89 3.18
CA LEU A 99 4.05 -20.68 1.82
C LEU A 99 3.90 -19.20 1.41
N ILE A 100 2.71 -18.61 1.65
CA ILE A 100 2.43 -17.20 1.33
C ILE A 100 3.38 -16.28 2.08
N TRP A 101 3.60 -16.50 3.38
CA TRP A 101 4.50 -15.68 4.18
C TRP A 101 5.95 -15.74 3.65
N ARG A 102 6.43 -16.94 3.31
CA ARG A 102 7.76 -17.11 2.70
C ARG A 102 7.84 -16.46 1.33
N GLY A 103 6.78 -16.58 0.53
CA GLY A 103 6.67 -15.91 -0.77
C GLY A 103 6.71 -14.39 -0.64
N LEU A 104 5.93 -13.81 0.30
CA LEU A 104 5.93 -12.38 0.57
C LEU A 104 7.30 -11.88 1.05
N ALA A 105 7.95 -12.63 1.96
CA ALA A 105 9.28 -12.28 2.44
C ALA A 105 10.33 -12.36 1.33
N GLY A 106 10.29 -13.42 0.50
CA GLY A 106 11.17 -13.58 -0.66
C GLY A 106 10.96 -12.48 -1.71
N LEU A 107 9.73 -12.14 -2.01
CA LEU A 107 9.38 -11.06 -2.93
C LEU A 107 9.86 -9.70 -2.41
N SER A 108 9.68 -9.43 -1.11
CA SER A 108 10.18 -8.20 -0.48
C SER A 108 11.70 -8.12 -0.55
N ALA A 109 12.42 -9.23 -0.29
CA ALA A 109 13.87 -9.28 -0.44
C ALA A 109 14.31 -9.06 -1.90
N LEU A 110 13.58 -9.62 -2.87
CA LEU A 110 13.85 -9.42 -4.30
C LEU A 110 13.69 -7.95 -4.70
N PHE A 111 12.65 -7.26 -4.22
CA PHE A 111 12.44 -5.84 -4.51
C PHE A 111 13.49 -4.95 -3.85
N LEU A 112 13.93 -5.27 -2.62
CA LEU A 112 15.05 -4.56 -1.99
C LEU A 112 16.34 -4.69 -2.82
N LEU A 113 16.64 -5.89 -3.33
CA LEU A 113 17.77 -6.12 -4.20
C LEU A 113 17.62 -5.43 -5.55
N HIS A 114 16.44 -5.52 -6.18
CA HIS A 114 16.15 -4.85 -7.45
C HIS A 114 16.35 -3.34 -7.34
N ALA A 115 15.76 -2.71 -6.32
CA ALA A 115 15.93 -1.28 -6.08
C ALA A 115 17.40 -0.91 -5.83
N ALA A 116 18.18 -1.76 -5.13
CA ALA A 116 19.61 -1.53 -4.90
C ALA A 116 20.43 -1.62 -6.19
N PHE A 117 20.12 -2.57 -7.08
CA PHE A 117 20.77 -2.69 -8.38
C PHE A 117 20.39 -1.57 -9.35
N ASP A 118 19.12 -1.22 -9.44
CA ASP A 118 18.61 -0.15 -10.32
C ASP A 118 19.21 1.22 -9.98
N THR A 119 19.54 1.43 -8.71
CA THR A 119 20.15 2.69 -8.24
C THR A 119 21.66 2.73 -8.26
N TRP A 120 22.29 1.61 -8.64
CA TRP A 120 23.76 1.52 -8.64
C TRP A 120 24.36 2.50 -9.65
N GLY A 121 25.24 3.38 -9.17
CA GLY A 121 25.87 4.40 -10.04
C GLY A 121 25.05 5.68 -10.26
N GLN A 122 23.79 5.74 -9.83
CA GLN A 122 22.92 6.90 -10.03
C GLN A 122 23.23 8.05 -9.03
N PRO A 123 23.16 9.33 -9.46
CA PRO A 123 23.09 10.45 -8.53
C PRO A 123 21.78 10.35 -7.73
N ASN A 124 21.76 10.86 -6.50
CA ASN A 124 20.57 10.82 -5.63
C ASN A 124 20.05 9.39 -5.33
N ARG A 125 20.97 8.44 -5.15
CA ARG A 125 20.69 7.01 -4.95
C ARG A 125 19.55 6.75 -3.98
N PHE A 126 19.48 7.48 -2.87
CA PHE A 126 18.50 7.24 -1.82
C PHE A 126 17.06 7.56 -2.28
N ALA A 127 16.87 8.67 -3.02
CA ALA A 127 15.56 9.02 -3.57
C ALA A 127 15.09 8.00 -4.62
N ILE A 128 15.98 7.64 -5.56
CA ILE A 128 15.66 6.67 -6.62
C ILE A 128 15.39 5.31 -6.02
N TYR A 129 16.21 4.88 -5.04
CA TYR A 129 15.99 3.63 -4.31
C TYR A 129 14.59 3.58 -3.66
N SER A 130 14.25 4.64 -2.92
CA SER A 130 12.97 4.71 -2.24
C SER A 130 11.80 4.70 -3.22
N LEU A 131 11.91 5.42 -4.34
CA LEU A 131 10.90 5.48 -5.38
C LEU A 131 10.73 4.13 -6.10
N THR A 132 11.84 3.49 -6.49
CA THR A 132 11.81 2.18 -7.15
C THR A 132 11.21 1.11 -6.22
N LEU A 133 11.65 1.08 -4.97
CA LEU A 133 11.13 0.13 -3.99
C LEU A 133 9.64 0.33 -3.71
N ASP A 134 9.20 1.59 -3.51
CA ASP A 134 7.79 1.90 -3.26
C ASP A 134 6.93 1.50 -4.47
N ARG A 135 7.34 1.84 -5.69
CA ARG A 135 6.67 1.43 -6.93
C ARG A 135 6.53 -0.10 -7.05
N ASP A 136 7.59 -0.84 -6.80
CA ASP A 136 7.58 -2.30 -6.92
C ASP A 136 6.67 -2.93 -5.86
N LEU A 137 6.67 -2.39 -4.64
CA LEU A 137 5.74 -2.79 -3.57
C LEU A 137 4.28 -2.43 -3.90
N GLU A 138 4.03 -1.31 -4.60
CA GLU A 138 2.68 -0.95 -5.07
C GLU A 138 2.17 -1.93 -6.13
N ILE A 139 2.98 -2.26 -7.12
CA ILE A 139 2.62 -3.25 -8.16
C ILE A 139 2.32 -4.60 -7.53
N ALA A 140 3.16 -5.05 -6.59
CA ALA A 140 2.92 -6.29 -5.85
C ALA A 140 1.64 -6.21 -5.00
N SER A 141 1.38 -5.07 -4.36
CA SER A 141 0.18 -4.84 -3.55
C SER A 141 -1.09 -4.97 -4.39
N VAL A 142 -1.10 -4.37 -5.58
CA VAL A 142 -2.20 -4.50 -6.55
C VAL A 142 -2.40 -5.96 -6.93
N ALA A 143 -1.34 -6.67 -7.31
CA ALA A 143 -1.42 -8.06 -7.73
C ALA A 143 -1.96 -8.96 -6.61
N ILE A 144 -1.42 -8.84 -5.40
CA ILE A 144 -1.81 -9.64 -4.22
C ILE A 144 -3.27 -9.37 -3.86
N LEU A 145 -3.67 -8.11 -3.78
CA LEU A 145 -5.04 -7.74 -3.39
C LEU A 145 -6.05 -8.05 -4.49
N ALA A 146 -5.70 -7.87 -5.76
CA ALA A 146 -6.54 -8.30 -6.88
C ALA A 146 -6.79 -9.81 -6.83
N VAL A 147 -5.74 -10.61 -6.63
CA VAL A 147 -5.87 -12.06 -6.47
C VAL A 147 -6.74 -12.41 -5.25
N LEU A 148 -6.54 -11.74 -4.11
CA LEU A 148 -7.34 -11.95 -2.90
C LEU A 148 -8.84 -11.66 -3.16
N LEU A 149 -9.14 -10.53 -3.85
CA LEU A 149 -10.50 -10.13 -4.19
C LEU A 149 -11.13 -11.06 -5.25
N LEU A 150 -10.33 -11.55 -6.22
CA LEU A 150 -10.79 -12.54 -7.21
C LEU A 150 -11.10 -13.88 -6.54
N ILE A 151 -10.24 -14.36 -5.65
CA ILE A 151 -10.48 -15.59 -4.88
C ILE A 151 -11.75 -15.44 -4.03
N HIS A 152 -11.93 -14.29 -3.38
CA HIS A 152 -13.16 -14.00 -2.66
C HIS A 152 -14.40 -14.13 -3.54
N ASN A 153 -14.36 -13.51 -4.72
CA ASN A 153 -15.53 -13.43 -5.62
C ASN A 153 -15.83 -14.80 -6.28
N TYR A 154 -14.78 -15.56 -6.62
CA TYR A 154 -14.92 -16.82 -7.35
C TYR A 154 -15.21 -18.01 -6.43
N TYR A 155 -14.58 -18.07 -5.27
CA TYR A 155 -14.72 -19.19 -4.33
C TYR A 155 -15.70 -18.93 -3.18
N GLY A 156 -16.38 -17.77 -3.17
CA GLY A 156 -17.34 -17.44 -2.12
C GLY A 156 -16.69 -17.28 -0.73
N LEU A 157 -15.36 -17.12 -0.66
CA LEU A 157 -14.66 -16.87 0.61
C LEU A 157 -15.19 -15.57 1.21
N SER A 158 -16.04 -15.66 2.22
CA SER A 158 -16.74 -14.51 2.83
C SER A 158 -15.74 -13.54 3.48
N LEU A 159 -15.15 -12.62 2.69
CA LEU A 159 -14.52 -11.43 3.27
C LEU A 159 -15.61 -10.61 3.95
N GLU A 160 -15.39 -10.24 5.20
CA GLU A 160 -16.29 -9.29 5.84
C GLU A 160 -16.35 -7.98 5.03
N PRO A 161 -17.52 -7.31 4.95
CA PRO A 161 -17.67 -6.10 4.14
C PRO A 161 -16.59 -5.05 4.43
N LEU A 162 -16.16 -4.90 5.69
CA LEU A 162 -15.10 -4.00 6.09
C LEU A 162 -13.76 -4.39 5.48
N GLN A 163 -13.36 -5.66 5.58
CA GLN A 163 -12.10 -6.15 5.05
C GLN A 163 -12.03 -6.02 3.53
N ARG A 164 -13.14 -6.34 2.83
CA ARG A 164 -13.26 -6.15 1.39
C ARG A 164 -13.11 -4.67 1.00
N THR A 165 -13.73 -3.78 1.76
CA THR A 165 -13.65 -2.33 1.51
C THR A 165 -12.23 -1.82 1.76
N ILE A 166 -11.54 -2.30 2.81
CA ILE A 166 -10.15 -1.94 3.09
C ILE A 166 -9.24 -2.47 1.99
N ALA A 167 -9.38 -3.74 1.60
CA ALA A 167 -8.59 -4.35 0.54
C ALA A 167 -8.77 -3.63 -0.80
N ALA A 168 -10.02 -3.33 -1.19
CA ALA A 168 -10.31 -2.59 -2.41
C ALA A 168 -9.73 -1.17 -2.37
N GLY A 169 -9.81 -0.48 -1.24
CA GLY A 169 -9.24 0.86 -1.07
C GLY A 169 -7.72 0.87 -1.15
N ILE A 170 -7.03 -0.07 -0.48
CA ILE A 170 -5.56 -0.20 -0.60
C ILE A 170 -5.19 -0.54 -2.05
N CYS A 171 -5.90 -1.46 -2.69
CA CYS A 171 -5.66 -1.84 -4.09
C CYS A 171 -5.82 -0.63 -5.03
N PHE A 172 -6.84 0.20 -4.81
CA PHE A 172 -7.08 1.41 -5.60
C PHE A 172 -5.97 2.45 -5.45
N ILE A 173 -5.54 2.74 -4.19
CA ILE A 173 -4.43 3.66 -3.93
C ILE A 173 -3.15 3.10 -4.56
N ALA A 174 -2.84 1.83 -4.30
CA ALA A 174 -1.65 1.17 -4.81
C ALA A 174 -1.59 1.20 -6.35
N ALA A 175 -2.72 0.97 -7.04
CA ALA A 175 -2.79 1.08 -8.49
C ALA A 175 -2.55 2.52 -8.98
N THR A 176 -3.12 3.50 -8.30
CA THR A 176 -2.91 4.91 -8.60
C THR A 176 -1.44 5.28 -8.43
N ASP A 177 -0.81 4.88 -7.33
CA ASP A 177 0.59 5.16 -7.03
C ASP A 177 1.54 4.46 -7.99
N ALA A 178 1.31 3.19 -8.31
CA ALA A 178 2.11 2.44 -9.27
C ALA A 178 2.12 3.10 -10.66
N ILE A 179 0.96 3.58 -11.13
CA ILE A 179 0.85 4.30 -12.40
C ILE A 179 1.61 5.62 -12.33
N GLY A 180 1.39 6.41 -11.28
CA GLY A 180 2.02 7.71 -11.13
C GLY A 180 3.52 7.63 -10.99
N TYR A 181 4.03 6.73 -10.16
CA TYR A 181 5.47 6.53 -10.01
C TYR A 181 6.13 6.01 -11.29
N THR A 182 5.44 5.17 -12.06
CA THR A 182 5.94 4.73 -13.36
C THR A 182 6.06 5.89 -14.34
N ILE A 183 5.04 6.75 -14.40
CA ILE A 183 5.07 7.96 -15.24
C ILE A 183 6.17 8.92 -14.78
N LEU A 184 6.24 9.21 -13.49
CA LEU A 184 7.25 10.10 -12.92
C LEU A 184 8.65 9.56 -13.16
N GLN A 185 8.90 8.28 -12.91
CA GLN A 185 10.21 7.67 -13.15
C GLN A 185 10.60 7.76 -14.63
N HIS A 186 9.68 7.48 -15.54
CA HIS A 186 9.94 7.58 -16.98
C HIS A 186 10.27 9.02 -17.42
N LEU A 187 9.58 10.00 -16.85
CA LEU A 187 9.87 11.41 -17.07
C LEU A 187 11.23 11.81 -16.49
N TYR A 188 11.54 11.38 -15.27
CA TYR A 188 12.82 11.69 -14.63
C TYR A 188 14.00 11.01 -15.32
N THR A 189 13.89 9.74 -15.67
CA THR A 189 14.99 9.00 -16.31
C THR A 189 15.11 9.28 -17.80
N GLY A 190 13.99 9.40 -18.52
CA GLY A 190 13.97 9.57 -19.96
C GLY A 190 14.20 11.01 -20.43
N PHE A 191 13.67 12.00 -19.71
CA PHE A 191 13.70 13.41 -20.13
C PHE A 191 14.59 14.29 -19.26
N LEU A 192 14.56 14.13 -17.94
CA LEU A 192 15.24 15.08 -17.06
C LEU A 192 16.69 14.67 -16.80
N PHE A 193 16.99 13.38 -16.79
CA PHE A 193 18.34 12.90 -16.49
C PHE A 193 19.37 13.23 -17.58
N PRO A 194 19.08 13.09 -18.90
CA PRO A 194 19.98 13.58 -19.96
C PRO A 194 20.22 15.09 -19.91
N ILE A 195 19.23 15.85 -19.39
CA ILE A 195 19.33 17.31 -19.27
C ILE A 195 20.23 17.70 -18.09
N PHE A 196 20.20 16.96 -16.99
CA PHE A 196 21.09 17.19 -15.84
C PHE A 196 22.55 16.76 -16.09
N SER A 197 22.76 15.79 -16.95
CA SER A 197 24.11 15.28 -17.28
C SER A 197 24.78 15.98 -18.45
N GLY A 198 24.06 16.80 -19.20
CA GLY A 198 24.55 17.50 -20.40
C GLY A 198 24.45 19.01 -20.30
N ASN A 199 25.33 19.71 -21.03
CA ASN A 199 25.50 21.16 -21.09
C ASN A 199 24.31 21.93 -21.76
N HIS A 200 23.06 21.46 -21.58
CA HIS A 200 21.86 22.00 -22.23
C HIS A 200 21.04 22.89 -21.29
N SER A 201 21.62 23.98 -20.81
CA SER A 201 20.94 24.95 -19.92
C SER A 201 19.69 25.63 -20.52
N SER A 202 19.55 25.66 -21.85
CA SER A 202 18.39 26.25 -22.54
C SER A 202 17.15 25.30 -22.50
N LEU A 203 17.33 24.04 -22.81
CA LEU A 203 16.23 23.02 -22.78
C LEU A 203 15.63 22.84 -21.38
N TRP A 204 16.45 22.96 -20.35
CA TRP A 204 16.02 22.89 -18.96
C TRP A 204 15.03 23.99 -18.59
N ARG A 205 15.30 25.21 -19.06
CA ARG A 205 14.42 26.37 -18.79
C ARG A 205 13.05 26.20 -19.43
N ASP A 206 12.97 25.55 -20.59
CA ASP A 206 11.72 25.33 -21.33
C ASP A 206 10.91 24.12 -20.79
N LEU A 207 11.58 23.07 -20.25
CA LEU A 207 10.92 21.87 -19.75
C LEU A 207 10.52 21.94 -18.28
N LEU A 208 11.16 22.77 -17.48
CA LEU A 208 10.87 22.95 -16.06
C LEU A 208 9.38 23.26 -15.77
N PRO A 209 8.70 24.17 -16.52
CA PRO A 209 7.30 24.46 -16.30
C PRO A 209 6.38 23.24 -16.53
N TYR A 210 6.73 22.37 -17.48
CA TYR A 210 5.96 21.16 -17.76
C TYR A 210 6.12 20.11 -16.67
N SER A 211 7.35 19.89 -16.17
CA SER A 211 7.61 18.95 -15.09
C SER A 211 6.91 19.36 -13.79
N VAL A 212 6.90 20.64 -13.46
CA VAL A 212 6.16 21.19 -12.32
C VAL A 212 4.65 20.96 -12.48
N ARG A 213 4.08 21.28 -13.66
CA ARG A 213 2.65 21.05 -13.90
C ARG A 213 2.24 19.58 -13.82
N ILE A 214 3.06 18.68 -14.33
CA ILE A 214 2.79 17.24 -14.25
C ILE A 214 2.84 16.76 -12.80
N ASN A 215 3.82 17.23 -12.03
CA ASN A 215 3.93 16.89 -10.61
C ASN A 215 2.76 17.46 -9.80
N ASP A 216 2.31 18.69 -10.08
CA ASP A 216 1.15 19.31 -9.43
C ASP A 216 -0.14 18.55 -9.77
N LEU A 217 -0.32 18.19 -11.06
CA LEU A 217 -1.45 17.37 -11.49
C LEU A 217 -1.44 16.01 -10.78
N TRP A 218 -0.29 15.34 -10.78
CA TRP A 218 -0.13 14.07 -10.10
C TRP A 218 -0.45 14.17 -8.60
N SER A 219 0.11 15.15 -7.92
CA SER A 219 -0.16 15.42 -6.51
C SER A 219 -1.66 15.62 -6.25
N THR A 220 -2.34 16.38 -7.10
CA THR A 220 -3.79 16.62 -6.98
C THR A 220 -4.59 15.34 -7.17
N VAL A 221 -4.25 14.52 -8.17
CA VAL A 221 -4.91 13.24 -8.43
C VAL A 221 -4.68 12.27 -7.25
N HIS A 222 -3.43 12.11 -6.82
CA HIS A 222 -3.07 11.24 -5.70
C HIS A 222 -3.82 11.61 -4.41
N VAL A 223 -3.79 12.89 -4.02
CA VAL A 223 -4.49 13.40 -2.84
C VAL A 223 -5.99 13.17 -2.94
N SER A 224 -6.59 13.40 -4.11
CA SER A 224 -8.02 13.20 -4.33
C SER A 224 -8.43 11.72 -4.22
N CYS A 225 -7.66 10.80 -4.82
CA CYS A 225 -7.86 9.36 -4.72
C CYS A 225 -7.72 8.87 -3.28
N PHE A 226 -6.73 9.38 -2.57
CA PHE A 226 -6.49 9.04 -1.17
C PHE A 226 -7.63 9.53 -0.27
N MET A 227 -8.08 10.78 -0.43
CA MET A 227 -9.24 11.32 0.30
C MET A 227 -10.50 10.49 0.04
N PHE A 228 -10.77 10.16 -1.22
CA PHE A 228 -11.90 9.31 -1.59
C PHE A 228 -11.84 7.95 -0.88
N THR A 229 -10.68 7.32 -0.86
CA THR A 229 -10.47 6.04 -0.20
C THR A 229 -10.68 6.12 1.31
N ILE A 230 -10.12 7.14 1.98
CA ILE A 230 -10.35 7.35 3.41
C ILE A 230 -11.84 7.59 3.69
N GLY A 231 -12.52 8.34 2.84
CA GLY A 231 -13.96 8.56 2.94
C GLY A 231 -14.76 7.26 2.91
N ILE A 232 -14.42 6.35 1.99
CA ILE A 232 -15.01 5.01 1.89
C ILE A 232 -14.73 4.18 3.15
N TRP A 233 -13.49 4.21 3.67
CA TRP A 233 -13.15 3.50 4.90
C TRP A 233 -13.88 4.05 6.12
N CYS A 234 -13.99 5.37 6.25
CA CYS A 234 -14.79 6.00 7.30
C CYS A 234 -16.27 5.61 7.20
N TYR A 235 -16.82 5.56 5.99
CA TYR A 235 -18.19 5.11 5.75
C TYR A 235 -18.39 3.64 6.15
N ALA A 236 -17.45 2.76 5.79
CA ALA A 236 -17.52 1.35 6.16
C ALA A 236 -17.42 1.14 7.68
N LEU A 237 -16.63 1.94 8.37
CA LEU A 237 -16.46 1.90 9.84
C LEU A 237 -17.65 2.46 10.62
N ARG A 238 -18.65 3.07 9.96
CA ARG A 238 -19.89 3.49 10.64
C ARG A 238 -20.66 2.32 11.22
N LYS A 239 -20.61 1.17 10.56
CA LYS A 239 -21.23 -0.06 11.06
C LYS A 239 -20.35 -0.65 12.17
N PRO A 240 -20.96 -1.21 13.24
CA PRO A 240 -20.20 -1.92 14.26
C PRO A 240 -19.45 -3.08 13.61
N ILE A 241 -18.19 -3.24 13.98
CA ILE A 241 -17.39 -4.38 13.53
C ILE A 241 -17.93 -5.59 14.30
N PRO A 242 -18.43 -6.64 13.64
CA PRO A 242 -18.90 -7.82 14.33
C PRO A 242 -17.76 -8.41 15.17
N ALA A 243 -18.05 -8.77 16.41
CA ALA A 243 -17.11 -9.54 17.21
C ALA A 243 -16.76 -10.80 16.41
N ARG A 244 -15.45 -11.13 16.35
CA ARG A 244 -14.89 -12.23 15.56
C ARG A 244 -15.80 -13.45 15.68
N VAL A 245 -16.57 -13.74 14.64
CA VAL A 245 -17.30 -15.00 14.54
C VAL A 245 -16.25 -16.08 14.46
N GLU A 246 -16.34 -17.07 15.33
CA GLU A 246 -15.52 -18.27 15.32
C GLU A 246 -15.46 -18.81 13.89
N ALA A 247 -14.30 -19.33 13.53
CA ALA A 247 -13.85 -19.68 12.18
C ALA A 247 -15.01 -19.92 11.19
N PRO A 248 -15.12 -19.11 10.13
CA PRO A 248 -16.21 -19.31 9.17
C PRO A 248 -16.13 -20.73 8.63
N GLU A 249 -17.24 -21.42 8.57
CA GLU A 249 -17.38 -22.59 7.71
C GLU A 249 -16.86 -22.19 6.32
N LEU A 250 -15.93 -22.94 5.81
CA LEU A 250 -15.02 -22.56 4.72
C LEU A 250 -15.68 -22.29 3.38
N LEU A 251 -16.97 -22.57 3.26
CA LEU A 251 -17.82 -22.30 2.08
C LEU A 251 -19.28 -22.13 2.56
N PRO A 252 -20.13 -21.39 1.83
CA PRO A 252 -21.58 -21.40 2.05
C PRO A 252 -22.10 -22.84 2.02
N SER A 253 -22.98 -23.20 2.95
CA SER A 253 -23.49 -24.56 3.13
C SER A 253 -24.02 -25.23 1.87
N ASP A 254 -24.52 -24.44 0.94
CA ASP A 254 -25.14 -24.92 -0.31
C ASP A 254 -24.10 -25.28 -1.38
N VAL A 255 -23.02 -24.51 -1.47
CA VAL A 255 -21.87 -24.78 -2.36
C VAL A 255 -21.00 -25.89 -1.77
N TYR A 256 -20.99 -26.01 -0.45
CA TYR A 256 -20.30 -27.08 0.28
C TYR A 256 -20.89 -28.45 -0.02
N ARG A 257 -22.20 -28.56 -0.17
CA ARG A 257 -22.87 -29.85 -0.40
C ARG A 257 -22.61 -30.45 -1.78
N GLU A 258 -22.42 -29.62 -2.80
CA GLU A 258 -22.29 -30.11 -4.19
C GLU A 258 -20.84 -30.23 -4.71
N LEU A 259 -19.95 -29.35 -4.31
CA LEU A 259 -18.56 -29.29 -4.86
C LEU A 259 -17.48 -29.68 -3.84
N SER A 260 -17.85 -29.82 -2.59
CA SER A 260 -16.95 -29.73 -1.46
C SER A 260 -16.13 -30.99 -1.10
N PRO A 261 -16.58 -32.24 -1.21
CA PRO A 261 -15.77 -33.34 -0.69
C PRO A 261 -14.42 -33.46 -1.42
N ALA A 262 -14.41 -33.27 -2.74
CA ALA A 262 -13.20 -33.43 -3.55
C ALA A 262 -12.24 -32.24 -3.45
N ILE A 263 -12.76 -31.01 -3.41
CA ILE A 263 -11.94 -29.78 -3.33
C ILE A 263 -11.35 -29.61 -1.94
N ASN A 264 -12.14 -29.84 -0.88
CA ASN A 264 -11.64 -29.76 0.48
C ASN A 264 -10.65 -30.86 0.82
N MET A 265 -10.88 -32.07 0.31
CA MET A 265 -9.94 -33.16 0.49
C MET A 265 -8.62 -32.89 -0.23
N ARG A 266 -8.66 -32.28 -1.43
CA ARG A 266 -7.45 -31.86 -2.15
C ARG A 266 -6.73 -30.69 -1.46
N LEU A 267 -7.45 -29.71 -0.95
CA LEU A 267 -6.88 -28.58 -0.20
C LEU A 267 -6.31 -29.05 1.14
N ALA A 268 -6.99 -29.93 1.86
CA ALA A 268 -6.46 -30.53 3.09
C ALA A 268 -5.22 -31.34 2.81
N THR A 269 -5.26 -32.25 1.81
CA THR A 269 -4.10 -33.06 1.41
C THR A 269 -2.93 -32.19 0.94
N PHE A 270 -3.21 -31.11 0.21
CA PHE A 270 -2.18 -30.15 -0.22
C PHE A 270 -1.60 -29.38 0.97
N ASN A 271 -2.45 -28.94 1.89
CA ASN A 271 -2.01 -28.30 3.12
C ASN A 271 -1.13 -29.21 3.98
N ASP A 272 -1.50 -30.49 4.13
CA ASP A 272 -0.74 -31.47 4.92
C ASP A 272 0.62 -31.76 4.29
N ARG A 273 0.68 -31.91 2.98
CA ARG A 273 1.95 -32.03 2.24
C ARG A 273 2.83 -30.79 2.39
N LEU A 274 2.24 -29.59 2.34
CA LEU A 274 2.98 -28.35 2.58
C LEU A 274 3.51 -28.27 4.01
N VAL A 275 2.73 -28.69 5.01
CA VAL A 275 3.18 -28.73 6.41
C VAL A 275 4.36 -29.70 6.57
N GLU A 276 4.33 -30.87 5.91
CA GLU A 276 5.46 -31.81 5.91
C GLU A 276 6.72 -31.26 5.25
N LEU A 277 6.58 -30.62 4.08
CA LEU A 277 7.69 -30.02 3.34
C LEU A 277 8.29 -28.79 4.03
N LEU A 278 7.52 -28.12 4.86
CA LEU A 278 7.91 -26.90 5.56
C LEU A 278 8.37 -27.14 7.00
N LYS A 279 8.34 -28.40 7.48
CA LYS A 279 8.98 -28.76 8.75
C LYS A 279 10.50 -28.52 8.62
N PRO A 280 11.10 -27.84 9.63
CA PRO A 280 12.55 -27.61 9.63
C PRO A 280 13.34 -28.91 9.71
#